data_5bfae08d52b3f803566798bd8f748df4
#
_entry.id   5bfae08d52b3f803566798bd8f748df4
#
_cell.length_a   1.000
_cell.length_b   1.000
_cell.length_c   1.000
_cell.angle_alpha   90.00
_cell.angle_beta   90.00
_cell.angle_gamma   90.00
#
_symmetry.space_group_name_H-M   'P 1'
#
loop_
_entity.id
_entity.type
_entity.pdbx_description
1 polymer ?
#
loop_
_entity_poly.entity_id
_entity_poly.type
_entity_poly.pdbx_seq_one_letter_code
_entity_poly.pdbx_strand_id
1 'polypeptide(L)'
;MERKLSTILASDVVGFSKMMAANEEDTLRLLGKRRQVLDGVIAEHDGKIFGSAGDSIIVEFSSPINATKCAVEMQDRMAAMNEDVPESHQMIYRVGINIGDVMVTEDNLFGDAVNIAARLESEAKPAGICVSKTVFDMISQKVMVSFEDAGELELKNIEQPVQAYFVIKSKGGVRYVQQSEKPQIEVKDAESGSLAVMLLKNLSKDEEQAYFCEGFSEDLISALSRFSSLTVVSGNASFSYRDKNMGPKEIGRDLGVRYILDGSVRKLGNKMRISASLIGAENEKTVWADKFDTTIDEIFDTQDEMIETIVATIVGRVEVDGIRRVSNARPENLSAYDLVLQGLEHHRRSDLTREDAPRALSLFEKAIEADPSYARAHAWRACSLSNCVAWDPDSYPENWFDECRGSAARALELNPDDHEANRIMGAISLHLRDFELAKHHHDRAEELCPSDSYILGKNAEMQVFLGNPAKGLEKVTWAMRINPFCPDDLLEKDGKCRFWLEDYDGALQSFKKMRVGSRDSLFYTAAIFGHQDKGDQATQALKSAIRLSNVSIQKFADSQPFEDQNRNRELQEILESVGGVSA
;
A
#
# COMPACT_ATOMS: atom_id res chain seq x y z
N MET A 1 -26.00 5.55 -32.79
CA MET A 1 -25.28 6.53 -31.95
C MET A 1 -25.71 6.30 -30.53
N GLU A 2 -24.78 5.94 -29.68
CA GLU A 2 -25.02 5.72 -28.27
C GLU A 2 -24.34 6.85 -27.47
N ARG A 3 -25.03 7.41 -26.47
CA ARG A 3 -24.49 8.43 -25.59
C ARG A 3 -24.16 7.79 -24.26
N LYS A 4 -22.91 7.95 -23.80
CA LYS A 4 -22.45 7.38 -22.51
C LYS A 4 -21.41 8.26 -21.84
N LEU A 5 -21.28 8.12 -20.52
CA LEU A 5 -20.19 8.72 -19.76
C LEU A 5 -18.94 7.86 -19.93
N SER A 6 -17.83 8.46 -20.38
CA SER A 6 -16.58 7.74 -20.60
C SER A 6 -15.36 8.58 -20.25
N THR A 7 -14.27 7.92 -19.87
CA THR A 7 -12.98 8.56 -19.68
C THR A 7 -12.19 8.53 -20.98
N ILE A 8 -11.71 9.68 -21.39
CA ILE A 8 -10.98 9.86 -22.65
C ILE A 8 -9.52 10.19 -22.33
N LEU A 9 -8.62 9.45 -22.92
CA LEU A 9 -7.20 9.71 -22.95
C LEU A 9 -6.83 10.17 -24.35
N ALA A 10 -6.21 11.35 -24.43
CA ALA A 10 -5.59 11.87 -25.65
C ALA A 10 -4.08 11.90 -25.47
N SER A 11 -3.32 11.53 -26.50
CA SER A 11 -1.86 11.57 -26.49
C SER A 11 -1.29 11.96 -27.84
N ASP A 12 -0.20 12.72 -27.86
CA ASP A 12 0.56 13.04 -29.07
C ASP A 12 2.09 13.06 -28.82
N VAL A 13 2.88 13.18 -29.89
CA VAL A 13 4.35 13.26 -29.82
C VAL A 13 4.82 14.71 -29.89
N VAL A 14 5.58 15.14 -28.91
CA VAL A 14 6.16 16.48 -28.85
C VAL A 14 7.07 16.73 -30.05
N GLY A 15 6.74 17.75 -30.87
CA GLY A 15 7.56 18.15 -31.99
C GLY A 15 7.53 17.21 -33.19
N PHE A 16 6.54 16.33 -33.32
CA PHE A 16 6.43 15.36 -34.41
C PHE A 16 6.60 15.97 -35.81
N SER A 17 5.94 17.11 -36.09
CA SER A 17 6.08 17.79 -37.39
C SER A 17 7.53 18.18 -37.73
N LYS A 18 8.36 18.50 -36.73
CA LYS A 18 9.79 18.79 -36.95
C LYS A 18 10.57 17.51 -37.25
N MET A 19 10.24 16.40 -36.61
CA MET A 19 10.86 15.11 -36.90
C MET A 19 10.52 14.64 -38.31
N MET A 20 9.25 14.75 -38.72
CA MET A 20 8.78 14.46 -40.07
C MET A 20 9.51 15.32 -41.14
N ALA A 21 9.69 16.62 -40.89
CA ALA A 21 10.39 17.50 -41.79
C ALA A 21 11.91 17.19 -41.90
N ALA A 22 12.49 16.60 -40.85
CA ALA A 22 13.91 16.23 -40.84
C ALA A 22 14.16 14.88 -41.54
N ASN A 23 13.35 13.87 -41.30
CA ASN A 23 13.45 12.55 -41.94
C ASN A 23 12.10 11.81 -41.79
N GLU A 24 11.29 11.87 -42.85
CA GLU A 24 9.92 11.30 -42.85
C GLU A 24 9.92 9.78 -42.69
N GLU A 25 10.73 9.07 -43.47
CA GLU A 25 10.74 7.59 -43.48
C GLU A 25 11.19 7.02 -42.16
N ASP A 26 12.24 7.58 -41.56
CA ASP A 26 12.76 7.11 -40.27
C ASP A 26 11.81 7.46 -39.12
N THR A 27 11.18 8.63 -39.16
CA THR A 27 10.16 9.06 -38.19
C THR A 27 8.96 8.14 -38.20
N LEU A 28 8.43 7.79 -39.38
CA LEU A 28 7.30 6.86 -39.51
C LEU A 28 7.66 5.44 -39.05
N ARG A 29 8.87 4.98 -39.33
CA ARG A 29 9.37 3.69 -38.85
C ARG A 29 9.47 3.63 -37.32
N LEU A 30 9.99 4.71 -36.72
CA LEU A 30 10.08 4.85 -35.26
C LEU A 30 8.68 4.93 -34.62
N LEU A 31 7.78 5.73 -35.19
CA LEU A 31 6.39 5.83 -34.73
C LEU A 31 5.70 4.47 -34.74
N GLY A 32 5.86 3.69 -35.82
CA GLY A 32 5.29 2.35 -35.91
C GLY A 32 5.74 1.40 -34.80
N LYS A 33 7.02 1.43 -34.43
CA LYS A 33 7.54 0.64 -33.32
C LYS A 33 6.98 1.09 -31.97
N ARG A 34 6.91 2.41 -31.72
CA ARG A 34 6.33 2.96 -30.48
C ARG A 34 4.84 2.62 -30.39
N ARG A 35 4.13 2.73 -31.51
CA ARG A 35 2.70 2.44 -31.59
C ARG A 35 2.38 1.01 -31.19
N GLN A 36 3.13 0.01 -31.63
CA GLN A 36 2.95 -1.38 -31.23
C GLN A 36 3.04 -1.57 -29.71
N VAL A 37 3.97 -0.89 -29.06
CA VAL A 37 4.12 -0.95 -27.59
C VAL A 37 2.95 -0.25 -26.91
N LEU A 38 2.54 0.94 -27.40
CA LEU A 38 1.44 1.69 -26.82
C LEU A 38 0.10 0.96 -26.97
N ASP A 39 -0.15 0.36 -28.13
CA ASP A 39 -1.37 -0.42 -28.39
C ASP A 39 -1.46 -1.62 -27.44
N GLY A 40 -0.33 -2.26 -27.12
CA GLY A 40 -0.23 -3.31 -26.10
C GLY A 40 -0.60 -2.81 -24.70
N VAL A 41 0.02 -1.71 -24.26
CA VAL A 41 -0.26 -1.10 -22.95
C VAL A 41 -1.73 -0.67 -22.84
N ILE A 42 -2.29 -0.06 -23.89
CA ILE A 42 -3.69 0.36 -23.92
C ILE A 42 -4.63 -0.85 -23.76
N ALA A 43 -4.33 -1.95 -24.44
CA ALA A 43 -5.13 -3.18 -24.34
C ALA A 43 -5.01 -3.84 -22.96
N GLU A 44 -3.83 -3.83 -22.34
CA GLU A 44 -3.60 -4.34 -20.97
C GLU A 44 -4.42 -3.59 -19.90
N HIS A 45 -4.80 -2.33 -20.18
CA HIS A 45 -5.63 -1.51 -19.29
C HIS A 45 -7.09 -1.38 -19.72
N ASP A 46 -7.61 -2.27 -20.57
CA ASP A 46 -8.99 -2.26 -21.07
C ASP A 46 -9.36 -1.00 -21.88
N GLY A 47 -8.38 -0.36 -22.50
CA GLY A 47 -8.58 0.82 -23.36
C GLY A 47 -9.03 0.44 -24.76
N LYS A 48 -10.00 1.18 -25.31
CA LYS A 48 -10.45 1.05 -26.70
C LYS A 48 -9.98 2.25 -27.52
N ILE A 49 -9.14 2.00 -28.54
CA ILE A 49 -8.65 3.04 -29.44
C ILE A 49 -9.75 3.39 -30.45
N PHE A 50 -10.08 4.68 -30.56
CA PHE A 50 -11.11 5.18 -31.49
C PHE A 50 -10.56 6.08 -32.58
N GLY A 51 -9.42 6.70 -32.39
CA GLY A 51 -8.84 7.59 -33.37
C GLY A 51 -7.32 7.53 -33.36
N SER A 52 -6.71 7.49 -34.54
CA SER A 52 -5.29 7.72 -34.71
C SER A 52 -5.09 8.52 -36.00
N ALA A 53 -4.61 9.76 -35.84
CA ALA A 53 -4.25 10.61 -36.96
C ALA A 53 -2.80 11.04 -36.80
N GLY A 54 -1.92 10.49 -37.62
CA GLY A 54 -0.48 10.73 -37.48
C GLY A 54 0.07 10.15 -36.16
N ASP A 55 0.59 11.01 -35.31
CA ASP A 55 1.13 10.68 -33.98
C ASP A 55 0.11 10.70 -32.85
N SER A 56 -1.08 11.27 -33.09
CA SER A 56 -2.12 11.39 -32.07
C SER A 56 -2.87 10.08 -31.84
N ILE A 57 -3.23 9.80 -30.60
CA ILE A 57 -4.01 8.64 -30.17
C ILE A 57 -5.17 9.12 -29.29
N ILE A 58 -6.38 8.66 -29.58
CA ILE A 58 -7.56 8.87 -28.73
C ILE A 58 -8.06 7.50 -28.26
N VAL A 59 -8.14 7.33 -26.95
CA VAL A 59 -8.53 6.08 -26.29
C VAL A 59 -9.69 6.32 -25.34
N GLU A 60 -10.64 5.43 -25.36
CA GLU A 60 -11.74 5.38 -24.40
C GLU A 60 -11.46 4.34 -23.34
N PHE A 61 -11.78 4.70 -22.09
CA PHE A 61 -11.77 3.81 -20.93
C PHE A 61 -13.09 3.89 -20.18
N SER A 62 -13.54 2.77 -19.63
CA SER A 62 -14.68 2.73 -18.71
C SER A 62 -14.29 3.27 -17.30
N SER A 63 -12.99 3.36 -16.98
CA SER A 63 -12.48 3.74 -15.68
C SER A 63 -11.39 4.82 -15.78
N PRO A 64 -11.53 5.96 -15.06
CA PRO A 64 -10.47 6.97 -14.99
C PRO A 64 -9.21 6.44 -14.30
N ILE A 65 -9.34 5.45 -13.43
CA ILE A 65 -8.19 4.78 -12.79
C ILE A 65 -7.39 4.01 -13.84
N ASN A 66 -8.04 3.22 -14.69
CA ASN A 66 -7.38 2.47 -15.74
C ASN A 66 -6.74 3.41 -16.77
N ALA A 67 -7.43 4.48 -17.17
CA ALA A 67 -6.88 5.51 -18.05
C ALA A 67 -5.60 6.14 -17.48
N THR A 68 -5.60 6.48 -16.20
CA THR A 68 -4.43 7.08 -15.56
C THR A 68 -3.28 6.09 -15.39
N LYS A 69 -3.55 4.85 -15.00
CA LYS A 69 -2.54 3.79 -14.95
C LYS A 69 -1.93 3.55 -16.32
N CYS A 70 -2.75 3.43 -17.35
CA CYS A 70 -2.31 3.31 -18.74
C CYS A 70 -1.37 4.48 -19.13
N ALA A 71 -1.78 5.73 -18.87
CA ALA A 71 -0.98 6.91 -19.17
C ALA A 71 0.39 6.91 -18.50
N VAL A 72 0.46 6.52 -17.24
CA VAL A 72 1.73 6.43 -16.50
C VAL A 72 2.62 5.35 -17.12
N GLU A 73 2.08 4.17 -17.40
CA GLU A 73 2.83 3.07 -18.03
C GLU A 73 3.29 3.42 -19.45
N MET A 74 2.44 4.06 -20.25
CA MET A 74 2.84 4.60 -21.56
C MET A 74 4.09 5.48 -21.44
N GLN A 75 4.14 6.40 -20.47
CA GLN A 75 5.29 7.27 -20.25
C GLN A 75 6.54 6.50 -19.82
N ASP A 76 6.39 5.45 -19.00
CA ASP A 76 7.53 4.63 -18.56
C ASP A 76 8.09 3.79 -19.69
N ARG A 77 7.24 3.14 -20.49
CA ARG A 77 7.66 2.37 -21.66
C ARG A 77 8.35 3.27 -22.70
N MET A 78 7.84 4.48 -22.92
CA MET A 78 8.45 5.43 -23.85
C MET A 78 9.79 5.97 -23.33
N ALA A 79 9.91 6.24 -22.03
CA ALA A 79 11.18 6.62 -21.41
C ALA A 79 12.24 5.53 -21.59
N ALA A 80 11.89 4.27 -21.27
CA ALA A 80 12.80 3.13 -21.46
C ALA A 80 13.22 2.94 -22.92
N MET A 81 12.28 3.14 -23.87
CA MET A 81 12.61 3.05 -25.30
C MET A 81 13.46 4.22 -25.81
N ASN A 82 13.61 5.28 -25.06
CA ASN A 82 14.42 6.46 -25.41
C ASN A 82 15.80 6.47 -24.73
N GLU A 83 16.09 5.56 -23.77
CA GLU A 83 17.35 5.56 -23.00
C GLU A 83 18.61 5.45 -23.90
N ASP A 84 18.58 4.57 -24.91
CA ASP A 84 19.72 4.32 -25.81
C ASP A 84 19.55 4.97 -27.20
N VAL A 85 18.65 5.95 -27.32
CA VAL A 85 18.32 6.58 -28.62
C VAL A 85 18.82 8.02 -28.64
N PRO A 86 19.52 8.46 -29.71
CA PRO A 86 19.95 9.85 -29.86
C PRO A 86 18.77 10.83 -29.71
N GLU A 87 18.98 11.97 -29.07
CA GLU A 87 17.95 12.97 -28.77
C GLU A 87 17.09 13.34 -30.00
N SER A 88 17.69 13.39 -31.19
CA SER A 88 17.00 13.66 -32.47
C SER A 88 16.00 12.57 -32.90
N HIS A 89 16.06 11.39 -32.29
CA HIS A 89 15.20 10.22 -32.60
C HIS A 89 14.33 9.80 -31.41
N GLN A 90 14.41 10.52 -30.28
CA GLN A 90 13.55 10.28 -29.12
C GLN A 90 12.12 10.76 -29.40
N MET A 91 11.15 9.91 -29.11
CA MET A 91 9.73 10.29 -29.18
C MET A 91 9.20 10.48 -27.76
N ILE A 92 8.90 11.72 -27.43
CA ILE A 92 8.40 12.14 -26.13
C ILE A 92 6.90 12.40 -26.26
N TYR A 93 6.09 11.70 -25.49
CA TYR A 93 4.64 11.82 -25.53
C TYR A 93 4.13 12.77 -24.44
N ARG A 94 3.01 13.43 -24.74
CA ARG A 94 2.16 14.14 -23.76
C ARG A 94 0.85 13.42 -23.67
N VAL A 95 0.21 13.46 -22.50
CA VAL A 95 -1.06 12.80 -22.27
C VAL A 95 -2.03 13.74 -21.55
N GLY A 96 -3.27 13.82 -22.04
CA GLY A 96 -4.39 14.51 -21.40
C GLY A 96 -5.51 13.53 -21.09
N ILE A 97 -6.11 13.62 -19.88
CA ILE A 97 -7.21 12.74 -19.48
C ILE A 97 -8.39 13.57 -18.97
N ASN A 98 -9.56 13.26 -19.50
CA ASN A 98 -10.82 13.85 -19.05
C ASN A 98 -11.94 12.82 -19.00
N ILE A 99 -12.99 13.07 -18.22
CA ILE A 99 -14.21 12.26 -18.16
C ILE A 99 -15.42 13.12 -18.49
N GLY A 100 -16.33 12.60 -19.27
CA GLY A 100 -17.57 13.29 -19.62
C GLY A 100 -18.42 12.52 -20.64
N ASP A 101 -19.54 13.13 -21.01
CA ASP A 101 -20.47 12.57 -21.98
C ASP A 101 -19.85 12.53 -23.39
N VAL A 102 -19.90 11.36 -24.02
CA VAL A 102 -19.46 11.14 -25.39
C VAL A 102 -20.56 10.47 -26.21
N MET A 103 -20.58 10.78 -27.49
CA MET A 103 -21.35 10.06 -28.50
C MET A 103 -20.44 9.08 -29.23
N VAL A 104 -20.79 7.80 -29.17
CA VAL A 104 -20.02 6.71 -29.78
C VAL A 104 -20.65 6.30 -31.08
N THR A 105 -19.83 6.25 -32.12
CA THR A 105 -20.16 5.57 -33.42
C THR A 105 -19.24 4.36 -33.58
N GLU A 106 -19.41 3.55 -34.61
CA GLU A 106 -18.59 2.35 -34.82
C GLU A 106 -17.07 2.66 -34.79
N ASP A 107 -16.66 3.81 -35.37
CA ASP A 107 -15.25 4.14 -35.57
C ASP A 107 -14.82 5.48 -34.94
N ASN A 108 -15.72 6.25 -34.31
CA ASN A 108 -15.37 7.58 -33.80
C ASN A 108 -16.06 7.94 -32.47
N LEU A 109 -15.39 8.80 -31.71
CA LEU A 109 -15.89 9.44 -30.50
C LEU A 109 -16.10 10.94 -30.75
N PHE A 110 -17.25 11.46 -30.32
CA PHE A 110 -17.59 12.87 -30.40
C PHE A 110 -18.08 13.39 -29.06
N GLY A 111 -17.76 14.64 -28.76
CA GLY A 111 -18.24 15.34 -27.57
C GLY A 111 -17.19 16.27 -26.96
N ASP A 112 -17.64 17.18 -26.09
CA ASP A 112 -16.73 18.12 -25.42
C ASP A 112 -15.69 17.42 -24.56
N ALA A 113 -16.01 16.25 -24.02
CA ALA A 113 -15.08 15.44 -23.24
C ALA A 113 -13.81 15.07 -24.03
N VAL A 114 -13.96 14.77 -25.34
CA VAL A 114 -12.84 14.44 -26.23
C VAL A 114 -11.99 15.69 -26.50
N ASN A 115 -12.66 16.84 -26.75
CA ASN A 115 -11.97 18.10 -26.98
C ASN A 115 -11.19 18.54 -25.75
N ILE A 116 -11.75 18.44 -24.55
CA ILE A 116 -11.07 18.77 -23.29
C ILE A 116 -9.85 17.88 -23.09
N ALA A 117 -9.96 16.57 -23.29
CA ALA A 117 -8.83 15.65 -23.17
C ALA A 117 -7.67 16.03 -24.13
N ALA A 118 -7.97 16.35 -25.39
CA ALA A 118 -6.97 16.80 -26.37
C ALA A 118 -6.36 18.15 -26.00
N ARG A 119 -7.09 19.07 -25.35
CA ARG A 119 -6.52 20.32 -24.86
C ARG A 119 -5.64 20.14 -23.64
N LEU A 120 -6.07 19.29 -22.67
CA LEU A 120 -5.24 18.93 -21.52
C LEU A 120 -3.93 18.24 -21.93
N GLU A 121 -3.98 17.44 -23.00
CA GLU A 121 -2.78 16.86 -23.61
C GLU A 121 -1.82 17.98 -24.06
N SER A 122 -2.32 18.99 -24.76
CA SER A 122 -1.50 20.12 -25.25
C SER A 122 -0.88 20.94 -24.11
N GLU A 123 -1.53 21.03 -22.96
CA GLU A 123 -1.04 21.70 -21.74
C GLU A 123 -0.08 20.83 -20.91
N ALA A 124 -0.05 19.53 -21.15
CA ALA A 124 0.85 18.63 -20.44
C ALA A 124 2.32 18.93 -20.75
N LYS A 125 3.17 18.88 -19.73
CA LYS A 125 4.64 18.97 -19.88
C LYS A 125 5.15 17.82 -20.77
N PRO A 126 6.24 17.99 -21.53
CA PRO A 126 6.87 16.86 -22.23
C PRO A 126 7.11 15.66 -21.32
N ALA A 127 6.74 14.47 -21.74
CA ALA A 127 6.68 13.25 -20.94
C ALA A 127 5.75 13.35 -19.72
N GLY A 128 4.84 14.31 -19.70
CA GLY A 128 3.89 14.55 -18.61
C GLY A 128 2.47 14.05 -18.91
N ILE A 129 1.63 14.09 -17.87
CA ILE A 129 0.22 13.75 -17.91
C ILE A 129 -0.53 14.90 -17.25
N CYS A 130 -1.60 15.39 -17.90
CA CYS A 130 -2.50 16.41 -17.37
C CYS A 130 -3.92 15.84 -17.27
N VAL A 131 -4.55 15.99 -16.12
CA VAL A 131 -5.89 15.45 -15.86
C VAL A 131 -6.86 16.57 -15.44
N SER A 132 -8.13 16.48 -15.84
CA SER A 132 -9.16 17.40 -15.36
C SER A 132 -9.44 17.19 -13.88
N LYS A 133 -10.01 18.23 -13.20
CA LYS A 133 -10.44 18.13 -11.80
C LYS A 133 -11.36 16.95 -11.56
N THR A 134 -12.31 16.69 -12.44
CA THR A 134 -13.24 15.56 -12.30
C THR A 134 -12.50 14.22 -12.30
N VAL A 135 -11.50 14.06 -13.15
CA VAL A 135 -10.62 12.88 -13.13
C VAL A 135 -9.80 12.85 -11.84
N PHE A 136 -9.16 13.96 -11.46
CA PHE A 136 -8.40 14.07 -10.22
C PHE A 136 -9.21 13.65 -8.99
N ASP A 137 -10.43 14.16 -8.83
CA ASP A 137 -11.32 13.84 -7.70
C ASP A 137 -11.63 12.33 -7.63
N MET A 138 -11.67 11.64 -8.77
CA MET A 138 -11.94 10.20 -8.85
C MET A 138 -10.71 9.31 -8.62
N ILE A 139 -9.50 9.82 -8.89
CA ILE A 139 -8.27 9.02 -8.89
C ILE A 139 -7.29 9.38 -7.78
N SER A 140 -7.37 10.56 -7.19
CA SER A 140 -6.36 11.10 -6.27
C SER A 140 -6.06 10.20 -5.06
N GLN A 141 -7.04 9.40 -4.64
CA GLN A 141 -6.90 8.42 -3.56
C GLN A 141 -6.73 6.97 -4.04
N LYS A 142 -6.76 6.73 -5.37
CA LYS A 142 -6.82 5.38 -5.94
C LYS A 142 -5.65 5.05 -6.87
N VAL A 143 -4.85 6.04 -7.22
CA VAL A 143 -3.66 5.88 -8.08
C VAL A 143 -2.44 6.39 -7.33
N MET A 144 -1.39 5.62 -7.29
CA MET A 144 -0.15 5.94 -6.56
C MET A 144 0.74 6.91 -7.35
N VAL A 145 0.26 8.15 -7.50
CA VAL A 145 0.98 9.26 -8.11
C VAL A 145 0.76 10.52 -7.28
N SER A 146 1.67 11.47 -7.32
CA SER A 146 1.46 12.80 -6.75
C SER A 146 0.84 13.73 -7.79
N PHE A 147 0.17 14.78 -7.34
CA PHE A 147 -0.46 15.74 -8.23
C PHE A 147 0.04 17.15 -7.91
N GLU A 148 0.30 17.93 -8.95
CA GLU A 148 0.57 19.37 -8.87
C GLU A 148 -0.64 20.11 -9.43
N ASP A 149 -1.20 21.04 -8.67
CA ASP A 149 -2.30 21.87 -9.15
C ASP A 149 -1.83 22.76 -10.32
N ALA A 150 -2.44 22.58 -11.48
CA ALA A 150 -2.15 23.38 -12.68
C ALA A 150 -2.99 24.68 -12.72
N GLY A 151 -3.92 24.85 -11.77
CA GLY A 151 -4.87 25.97 -11.75
C GLY A 151 -6.02 25.82 -12.76
N GLU A 152 -6.75 26.90 -12.94
CA GLU A 152 -7.77 27.01 -13.98
C GLU A 152 -7.13 27.34 -15.33
N LEU A 153 -7.26 26.41 -16.29
CA LEU A 153 -6.70 26.54 -17.63
C LEU A 153 -7.77 27.07 -18.60
N GLU A 154 -7.44 28.16 -19.30
CA GLU A 154 -8.23 28.66 -20.42
C GLU A 154 -7.93 27.84 -21.69
N LEU A 155 -8.74 26.83 -21.96
CA LEU A 155 -8.55 25.93 -23.08
C LEU A 155 -9.18 26.49 -24.36
N LYS A 156 -8.43 26.45 -25.46
CA LYS A 156 -8.88 26.99 -26.75
C LYS A 156 -10.21 26.35 -27.21
N ASN A 157 -11.23 27.19 -27.47
CA ASN A 157 -12.58 26.82 -27.88
C ASN A 157 -13.40 26.05 -26.79
N ILE A 158 -13.03 26.15 -25.55
CA ILE A 158 -13.82 25.70 -24.38
C ILE A 158 -14.28 26.96 -23.65
N GLU A 159 -15.61 27.12 -23.45
CA GLU A 159 -16.18 28.36 -22.94
C GLU A 159 -15.84 28.63 -21.45
N GLN A 160 -15.67 27.57 -20.67
CA GLN A 160 -15.37 27.68 -19.23
C GLN A 160 -13.96 27.21 -18.94
N PRO A 161 -13.20 27.92 -18.06
CA PRO A 161 -11.92 27.46 -17.60
C PRO A 161 -12.03 26.05 -16.99
N VAL A 162 -11.05 25.23 -17.22
CA VAL A 162 -10.99 23.85 -16.70
C VAL A 162 -9.93 23.76 -15.63
N GLN A 163 -10.33 23.49 -14.40
CA GLN A 163 -9.38 23.18 -13.34
C GLN A 163 -8.68 21.86 -13.66
N ALA A 164 -7.34 21.87 -13.65
CA ALA A 164 -6.52 20.73 -14.05
C ALA A 164 -5.38 20.45 -13.07
N TYR A 165 -4.81 19.26 -13.16
CA TYR A 165 -3.71 18.77 -12.33
C TYR A 165 -2.68 18.05 -13.19
N PHE A 166 -1.39 18.34 -12.94
CA PHE A 166 -0.31 17.55 -13.53
C PHE A 166 -0.04 16.34 -12.65
N VAL A 167 0.05 15.17 -13.27
CA VAL A 167 0.50 13.95 -12.60
C VAL A 167 2.01 14.01 -12.48
N ILE A 168 2.51 14.05 -11.24
CA ILE A 168 3.93 14.00 -10.94
C ILE A 168 4.29 12.57 -10.61
N LYS A 169 5.21 12.00 -11.37
CA LYS A 169 5.87 10.76 -10.97
C LYS A 169 6.69 11.05 -9.72
N SER A 170 6.46 10.33 -8.65
CA SER A 170 7.41 10.29 -7.53
C SER A 170 8.79 10.00 -8.11
N LYS A 171 9.82 10.75 -7.70
CA LYS A 171 11.21 10.57 -8.14
C LYS A 171 11.79 9.24 -7.63
N GLY A 172 11.30 8.17 -8.14
CA GLY A 172 11.69 6.78 -7.98
C GLY A 172 10.76 6.06 -8.92
N GLY A 173 11.27 5.60 -10.06
CA GLY A 173 10.47 5.09 -11.17
C GLY A 173 9.41 4.13 -10.67
N VAL A 174 8.15 4.40 -11.03
CA VAL A 174 7.08 3.45 -10.89
C VAL A 174 7.45 2.26 -11.77
N ARG A 175 8.10 1.26 -11.20
CA ARG A 175 8.13 -0.07 -11.81
C ARG A 175 6.74 -0.64 -11.60
N TYR A 176 5.93 -0.59 -12.66
CA TYR A 176 4.83 -1.52 -12.73
C TYR A 176 5.41 -2.91 -12.58
N VAL A 177 5.05 -3.56 -11.49
CA VAL A 177 4.97 -5.00 -11.55
C VAL A 177 3.98 -5.25 -12.69
N GLN A 178 4.45 -5.67 -13.88
CA GLN A 178 3.64 -6.60 -14.67
C GLN A 178 2.96 -7.46 -13.61
N GLN A 179 1.67 -7.70 -13.75
CA GLN A 179 1.11 -8.87 -13.11
C GLN A 179 2.06 -10.00 -13.51
N SER A 180 3.14 -10.13 -12.74
CA SER A 180 3.84 -11.40 -12.67
C SER A 180 2.71 -12.36 -12.47
N GLU A 181 2.61 -13.34 -13.34
CA GLU A 181 1.77 -14.51 -13.12
C GLU A 181 1.67 -14.67 -11.63
N LYS A 182 0.44 -14.46 -11.09
CA LYS A 182 0.18 -14.65 -9.66
C LYS A 182 0.99 -15.87 -9.34
N PRO A 183 1.88 -15.89 -8.33
CA PRO A 183 2.47 -17.13 -7.96
C PRO A 183 1.25 -18.05 -7.85
N GLN A 184 1.13 -19.01 -8.77
CA GLN A 184 0.21 -20.10 -8.61
C GLN A 184 0.80 -20.81 -7.41
N ILE A 185 0.42 -20.32 -6.22
CA ILE A 185 0.44 -21.15 -5.04
C ILE A 185 -0.52 -22.26 -5.49
N GLU A 186 0.05 -23.38 -5.92
CA GLU A 186 -0.73 -24.61 -5.98
C GLU A 186 -1.38 -24.65 -4.60
N VAL A 187 -2.69 -24.43 -4.59
CA VAL A 187 -3.52 -24.57 -3.39
C VAL A 187 -3.49 -26.06 -3.06
N LYS A 188 -2.35 -26.50 -2.54
CA LYS A 188 -2.29 -27.74 -1.80
C LYS A 188 -2.99 -27.46 -0.50
N ASP A 189 -4.26 -27.87 -0.46
CA ASP A 189 -5.10 -27.95 0.73
C ASP A 189 -5.08 -26.66 1.58
N ALA A 190 -5.99 -25.73 1.27
CA ALA A 190 -6.27 -24.61 2.17
C ALA A 190 -6.49 -25.18 3.58
N GLU A 191 -5.66 -24.74 4.53
CA GLU A 191 -5.70 -25.23 5.91
C GLU A 191 -7.13 -25.17 6.44
N SER A 192 -7.56 -26.17 7.20
CA SER A 192 -8.98 -26.33 7.62
C SER A 192 -9.56 -25.12 8.34
N GLY A 193 -8.74 -24.26 8.93
CA GLY A 193 -9.10 -23.02 9.63
C GLY A 193 -8.76 -21.73 8.91
N SER A 194 -8.48 -21.74 7.60
CA SER A 194 -8.10 -20.52 6.88
C SER A 194 -9.30 -19.64 6.51
N LEU A 195 -9.22 -18.33 6.81
CA LEU A 195 -10.31 -17.36 6.75
C LEU A 195 -9.84 -16.01 6.18
N ALA A 196 -10.63 -15.42 5.29
CA ALA A 196 -10.55 -14.01 4.92
C ALA A 196 -11.78 -13.25 5.40
N VAL A 197 -11.59 -12.15 6.11
CA VAL A 197 -12.66 -11.22 6.48
C VAL A 197 -12.69 -10.11 5.44
N MET A 198 -13.79 -10.04 4.70
CA MET A 198 -13.99 -8.98 3.72
C MET A 198 -14.37 -7.68 4.42
N LEU A 199 -14.06 -6.56 3.79
CA LEU A 199 -14.54 -5.27 4.26
C LEU A 199 -16.07 -5.26 4.30
N LEU A 200 -16.65 -4.99 5.46
CA LEU A 200 -18.09 -4.86 5.61
C LEU A 200 -18.63 -3.67 4.80
N LYS A 201 -19.69 -3.91 4.04
CA LYS A 201 -20.30 -2.91 3.15
C LYS A 201 -21.12 -1.90 3.98
N ASN A 202 -20.85 -0.63 3.80
CA ASN A 202 -21.70 0.43 4.37
C ASN A 202 -23.01 0.53 3.56
N LEU A 203 -24.13 0.14 4.18
CA LEU A 203 -25.47 0.31 3.61
C LEU A 203 -26.23 1.48 4.25
N SER A 204 -25.57 2.32 5.01
CA SER A 204 -26.14 3.55 5.58
C SER A 204 -26.18 4.63 4.49
N LYS A 205 -27.04 5.64 4.69
CA LYS A 205 -27.05 6.86 3.85
C LYS A 205 -25.89 7.81 4.15
N ASP A 206 -25.19 7.57 5.22
CA ASP A 206 -24.10 8.38 5.76
C ASP A 206 -22.77 7.79 5.27
N GLU A 207 -22.13 8.47 4.32
CA GLU A 207 -20.84 8.08 3.76
C GLU A 207 -19.71 8.15 4.81
N GLU A 208 -19.86 9.01 5.83
CA GLU A 208 -18.89 9.12 6.92
C GLU A 208 -18.78 7.84 7.77
N GLN A 209 -19.71 6.89 7.62
CA GLN A 209 -19.63 5.59 8.29
C GLN A 209 -18.72 4.56 7.59
N ALA A 210 -18.08 4.91 6.49
CA ALA A 210 -17.19 3.98 5.77
C ALA A 210 -15.98 3.59 6.64
N TYR A 211 -15.41 4.54 7.39
CA TYR A 211 -14.30 4.28 8.32
C TYR A 211 -14.69 3.33 9.46
N PHE A 212 -15.96 3.42 9.92
CA PHE A 212 -16.46 2.51 10.93
C PHE A 212 -16.49 1.06 10.41
N CYS A 213 -17.00 0.84 9.20
CA CYS A 213 -17.01 -0.49 8.58
C CYS A 213 -15.58 -1.06 8.43
N GLU A 214 -14.64 -0.20 8.06
CA GLU A 214 -13.24 -0.59 7.92
C GLU A 214 -12.61 -0.94 9.26
N GLY A 215 -12.73 -0.08 10.27
CA GLY A 215 -12.20 -0.31 11.60
C GLY A 215 -12.83 -1.54 12.28
N PHE A 216 -14.15 -1.71 12.18
CA PHE A 216 -14.82 -2.88 12.73
C PHE A 216 -14.38 -4.18 12.04
N SER A 217 -14.19 -4.17 10.72
CA SER A 217 -13.65 -5.33 10.00
C SER A 217 -12.23 -5.68 10.43
N GLU A 218 -11.38 -4.68 10.69
CA GLU A 218 -10.02 -4.90 11.21
C GLU A 218 -10.03 -5.43 12.65
N ASP A 219 -10.91 -4.92 13.49
CA ASP A 219 -11.07 -5.43 14.85
C ASP A 219 -11.49 -6.90 14.83
N LEU A 220 -12.39 -7.31 13.90
CA LEU A 220 -12.73 -8.71 13.68
C LEU A 220 -11.52 -9.54 13.25
N ILE A 221 -10.72 -9.04 12.29
CA ILE A 221 -9.48 -9.71 11.85
C ILE A 221 -8.53 -9.87 13.04
N SER A 222 -8.28 -8.80 13.78
CA SER A 222 -7.39 -8.79 14.93
C SER A 222 -7.84 -9.79 16.00
N ALA A 223 -9.14 -9.79 16.32
CA ALA A 223 -9.70 -10.68 17.33
C ALA A 223 -9.65 -12.16 16.89
N LEU A 224 -10.00 -12.46 15.63
CA LEU A 224 -9.94 -13.81 15.07
C LEU A 224 -8.49 -14.32 14.94
N SER A 225 -7.52 -13.42 14.67
CA SER A 225 -6.10 -13.77 14.57
C SER A 225 -5.45 -14.20 15.89
N ARG A 226 -6.13 -13.99 17.02
CA ARG A 226 -5.70 -14.46 18.35
C ARG A 226 -5.89 -15.96 18.56
N PHE A 227 -6.73 -16.58 17.74
CA PHE A 227 -6.96 -18.01 17.82
C PHE A 227 -5.93 -18.77 16.97
N SER A 228 -5.06 -19.53 17.62
CA SER A 228 -4.00 -20.31 16.96
C SER A 228 -4.56 -21.38 16.01
N SER A 229 -5.83 -21.74 16.17
CA SER A 229 -6.57 -22.66 15.29
C SER A 229 -7.08 -22.02 14.00
N LEU A 230 -6.96 -20.68 13.86
CA LEU A 230 -7.34 -19.94 12.66
C LEU A 230 -6.11 -19.34 11.96
N THR A 231 -6.11 -19.42 10.64
CA THR A 231 -5.20 -18.69 9.77
C THR A 231 -5.98 -17.55 9.11
N VAL A 232 -5.86 -16.33 9.62
CA VAL A 232 -6.64 -15.19 9.15
C VAL A 232 -5.81 -14.34 8.20
N VAL A 233 -6.32 -14.12 6.99
CA VAL A 233 -5.68 -13.27 5.99
C VAL A 233 -5.75 -11.81 6.43
N SER A 234 -4.66 -11.07 6.22
CA SER A 234 -4.56 -9.67 6.61
C SER A 234 -5.61 -8.77 5.95
N GLY A 235 -6.02 -7.69 6.66
CA GLY A 235 -6.99 -6.72 6.18
C GLY A 235 -6.58 -6.11 4.83
N ASN A 236 -5.32 -5.75 4.65
CA ASN A 236 -4.82 -5.21 3.39
C ASN A 236 -5.04 -6.14 2.21
N ALA A 237 -4.87 -7.45 2.39
CA ALA A 237 -5.12 -8.43 1.36
C ALA A 237 -6.63 -8.59 1.09
N SER A 238 -7.43 -8.78 2.13
CA SER A 238 -8.88 -8.96 2.00
C SER A 238 -9.58 -7.73 1.43
N PHE A 239 -9.23 -6.52 1.90
CA PHE A 239 -9.88 -5.28 1.50
C PHE A 239 -9.54 -4.83 0.08
N SER A 240 -8.46 -5.36 -0.51
CA SER A 240 -8.13 -5.12 -1.92
C SER A 240 -9.20 -5.63 -2.91
N TYR A 241 -10.13 -6.45 -2.43
CA TYR A 241 -11.26 -6.98 -3.22
C TYR A 241 -12.55 -6.16 -3.09
N ARG A 242 -12.54 -5.03 -2.34
CA ARG A 242 -13.71 -4.16 -2.07
C ARG A 242 -14.55 -3.86 -3.32
N ASP A 243 -13.89 -3.46 -4.41
CA ASP A 243 -14.56 -2.98 -5.62
C ASP A 243 -14.43 -3.99 -6.79
N LYS A 244 -13.96 -5.21 -6.51
CA LYS A 244 -13.82 -6.24 -7.54
C LYS A 244 -15.11 -7.07 -7.61
N ASN A 245 -15.62 -7.22 -8.81
CA ASN A 245 -16.79 -8.08 -9.04
C ASN A 245 -16.36 -9.55 -9.17
N MET A 246 -15.79 -10.08 -8.08
CA MET A 246 -15.27 -11.45 -7.99
C MET A 246 -16.13 -12.25 -7.02
N GLY A 247 -16.38 -13.51 -7.36
CA GLY A 247 -17.11 -14.44 -6.49
C GLY A 247 -16.26 -14.99 -5.33
N PRO A 248 -16.88 -15.54 -4.28
CA PRO A 248 -16.18 -16.14 -3.15
C PRO A 248 -15.15 -17.20 -3.55
N LYS A 249 -15.44 -17.98 -4.59
CA LYS A 249 -14.52 -19.00 -5.11
C LYS A 249 -13.23 -18.44 -5.70
N GLU A 250 -13.35 -17.34 -6.44
CA GLU A 250 -12.19 -16.68 -7.04
C GLU A 250 -11.35 -16.00 -5.96
N ILE A 251 -12.01 -15.27 -5.03
CA ILE A 251 -11.35 -14.61 -3.90
C ILE A 251 -10.65 -15.66 -3.01
N GLY A 252 -11.34 -16.75 -2.68
CA GLY A 252 -10.80 -17.80 -1.83
C GLY A 252 -9.56 -18.48 -2.45
N ARG A 253 -9.58 -18.69 -3.76
CA ARG A 253 -8.42 -19.22 -4.49
C ARG A 253 -7.25 -18.24 -4.50
N ASP A 254 -7.53 -16.96 -4.75
CA ASP A 254 -6.52 -15.91 -4.82
C ASP A 254 -5.86 -15.66 -3.46
N LEU A 255 -6.62 -15.74 -2.37
CA LEU A 255 -6.15 -15.55 -1.00
C LEU A 255 -5.67 -16.86 -0.33
N GLY A 256 -5.90 -18.00 -0.95
CA GLY A 256 -5.55 -19.30 -0.39
C GLY A 256 -6.37 -19.66 0.84
N VAL A 257 -7.64 -19.23 0.94
CA VAL A 257 -8.49 -19.45 2.12
C VAL A 257 -9.68 -20.35 1.83
N ARG A 258 -10.08 -21.09 2.88
CA ARG A 258 -11.23 -21.98 2.82
C ARG A 258 -12.55 -21.29 3.11
N TYR A 259 -12.53 -20.23 3.91
CA TYR A 259 -13.71 -19.48 4.31
C TYR A 259 -13.56 -18.00 4.00
N ILE A 260 -14.69 -17.37 3.69
CA ILE A 260 -14.80 -15.92 3.50
C ILE A 260 -15.93 -15.43 4.39
N LEU A 261 -15.61 -14.47 5.27
CA LEU A 261 -16.58 -13.70 6.03
C LEU A 261 -16.92 -12.44 5.22
N ASP A 262 -18.15 -12.35 4.73
CA ASP A 262 -18.71 -11.16 4.05
C ASP A 262 -19.87 -10.60 4.88
N GLY A 263 -20.13 -9.30 4.75
CA GLY A 263 -21.21 -8.69 5.51
C GLY A 263 -21.46 -7.22 5.17
N SER A 264 -22.36 -6.63 5.97
CA SER A 264 -22.73 -5.23 5.81
C SER A 264 -23.19 -4.62 7.13
N VAL A 265 -22.99 -3.32 7.24
CA VAL A 265 -23.44 -2.49 8.37
C VAL A 265 -24.47 -1.48 7.88
N ARG A 266 -25.56 -1.34 8.60
CA ARG A 266 -26.58 -0.30 8.38
C ARG A 266 -26.85 0.44 9.69
N LYS A 267 -26.61 1.73 9.75
CA LYS A 267 -26.89 2.61 10.88
C LYS A 267 -28.12 3.48 10.63
N LEU A 268 -28.96 3.61 11.65
CA LEU A 268 -30.11 4.52 11.63
C LEU A 268 -30.26 5.15 13.03
N GLY A 269 -29.74 6.36 13.17
CA GLY A 269 -29.63 7.01 14.50
C GLY A 269 -28.67 6.24 15.39
N ASN A 270 -29.10 5.86 16.60
CA ASN A 270 -28.30 5.06 17.54
C ASN A 270 -28.40 3.53 17.29
N LYS A 271 -29.26 3.08 16.38
CA LYS A 271 -29.43 1.65 16.07
C LYS A 271 -28.54 1.24 14.91
N MET A 272 -27.92 0.09 15.05
CA MET A 272 -27.09 -0.52 14.03
C MET A 272 -27.59 -1.93 13.74
N ARG A 273 -27.53 -2.32 12.48
CA ARG A 273 -27.72 -3.71 12.06
C ARG A 273 -26.47 -4.17 11.32
N ILE A 274 -25.84 -5.21 11.85
CA ILE A 274 -24.73 -5.90 11.22
C ILE A 274 -25.28 -7.20 10.66
N SER A 275 -25.07 -7.41 9.35
CA SER A 275 -25.36 -8.69 8.72
C SER A 275 -24.03 -9.32 8.36
N ALA A 276 -23.81 -10.56 8.77
CA ALA A 276 -22.58 -11.30 8.49
C ALA A 276 -22.90 -12.69 7.95
N SER A 277 -22.07 -13.19 7.06
CA SER A 277 -22.17 -14.53 6.50
C SER A 277 -20.80 -15.14 6.29
N LEU A 278 -20.62 -16.36 6.75
CA LEU A 278 -19.46 -17.20 6.51
C LEU A 278 -19.73 -18.11 5.31
N ILE A 279 -18.93 -17.98 4.28
CA ILE A 279 -19.10 -18.66 3.00
C ILE A 279 -17.93 -19.61 2.78
N GLY A 280 -18.21 -20.87 2.47
CA GLY A 280 -17.19 -21.81 2.01
C GLY A 280 -16.73 -21.42 0.61
N ALA A 281 -15.46 -21.04 0.46
CA ALA A 281 -14.93 -20.49 -0.79
C ALA A 281 -15.00 -21.49 -1.97
N GLU A 282 -14.70 -22.77 -1.73
CA GLU A 282 -14.68 -23.77 -2.80
C GLU A 282 -16.07 -24.05 -3.41
N ASN A 283 -17.09 -24.13 -2.57
CA ASN A 283 -18.44 -24.55 -2.97
C ASN A 283 -19.46 -23.40 -2.99
N GLU A 284 -19.04 -22.20 -2.60
CA GLU A 284 -19.85 -20.98 -2.50
C GLU A 284 -21.10 -21.12 -1.64
N LYS A 285 -21.10 -22.11 -0.72
CA LYS A 285 -22.21 -22.33 0.20
C LYS A 285 -22.03 -21.49 1.45
N THR A 286 -23.09 -20.82 1.84
CA THR A 286 -23.16 -20.19 3.16
C THR A 286 -23.16 -21.27 4.24
N VAL A 287 -22.12 -21.25 5.07
CA VAL A 287 -21.94 -22.17 6.21
C VAL A 287 -22.69 -21.63 7.41
N TRP A 288 -22.68 -20.31 7.56
CA TRP A 288 -23.37 -19.58 8.61
C TRP A 288 -23.76 -18.19 8.11
N ALA A 289 -24.91 -17.68 8.54
CA ALA A 289 -25.32 -16.30 8.33
C ALA A 289 -26.21 -15.86 9.46
N ASP A 290 -26.00 -14.65 9.97
CA ASP A 290 -26.80 -14.04 11.01
C ASP A 290 -26.93 -12.52 10.87
N LYS A 291 -27.84 -11.94 11.67
CA LYS A 291 -28.10 -10.50 11.71
C LYS A 291 -28.15 -10.06 13.16
N PHE A 292 -27.28 -9.16 13.51
CA PHE A 292 -27.16 -8.59 14.84
C PHE A 292 -27.79 -7.21 14.83
N ASP A 293 -28.87 -7.03 15.58
CA ASP A 293 -29.47 -5.73 15.86
C ASP A 293 -28.88 -5.21 17.16
N THR A 294 -28.14 -4.12 17.10
CA THR A 294 -27.38 -3.57 18.22
C THR A 294 -27.51 -2.05 18.30
N THR A 295 -26.99 -1.49 19.34
CA THR A 295 -26.77 -0.05 19.48
C THR A 295 -25.27 0.23 19.45
N ILE A 296 -24.88 1.51 19.28
CA ILE A 296 -23.47 1.89 19.35
C ILE A 296 -22.86 1.47 20.70
N ASP A 297 -23.63 1.55 21.77
CA ASP A 297 -23.19 1.20 23.14
C ASP A 297 -22.95 -0.30 23.33
N GLU A 298 -23.64 -1.16 22.56
CA GLU A 298 -23.57 -2.62 22.63
C GLU A 298 -22.73 -3.25 21.51
N ILE A 299 -22.03 -2.44 20.73
CA ILE A 299 -21.33 -2.90 19.52
C ILE A 299 -20.25 -3.95 19.83
N PHE A 300 -19.56 -3.81 20.94
CA PHE A 300 -18.50 -4.72 21.34
C PHE A 300 -19.03 -6.08 21.79
N ASP A 301 -20.19 -6.10 22.48
CA ASP A 301 -20.84 -7.37 22.88
C ASP A 301 -21.30 -8.13 21.63
N THR A 302 -21.82 -7.40 20.65
CA THR A 302 -22.17 -7.95 19.34
C THR A 302 -20.94 -8.49 18.59
N GLN A 303 -19.82 -7.81 18.66
CA GLN A 303 -18.56 -8.26 18.07
C GLN A 303 -18.09 -9.56 18.70
N ASP A 304 -18.14 -9.68 20.03
CA ASP A 304 -17.76 -10.91 20.74
C ASP A 304 -18.65 -12.09 20.35
N GLU A 305 -19.97 -11.88 20.28
CA GLU A 305 -20.93 -12.91 19.85
C GLU A 305 -20.62 -13.40 18.42
N MET A 306 -20.27 -12.47 17.51
CA MET A 306 -19.85 -12.83 16.15
C MET A 306 -18.58 -13.67 16.16
N ILE A 307 -17.56 -13.28 16.94
CA ILE A 307 -16.29 -14.01 17.04
C ILE A 307 -16.53 -15.42 17.59
N GLU A 308 -17.28 -15.56 18.69
CA GLU A 308 -17.63 -16.86 19.26
C GLU A 308 -18.29 -17.79 18.23
N THR A 309 -19.27 -17.26 17.51
CA THR A 309 -19.99 -18.02 16.50
C THR A 309 -19.10 -18.44 15.32
N ILE A 310 -18.23 -17.54 14.85
CA ILE A 310 -17.30 -17.84 13.74
C ILE A 310 -16.31 -18.91 14.17
N VAL A 311 -15.68 -18.77 15.34
CA VAL A 311 -14.71 -19.74 15.87
C VAL A 311 -15.39 -21.11 16.06
N ALA A 312 -16.57 -21.15 16.71
CA ALA A 312 -17.32 -22.37 16.90
C ALA A 312 -17.70 -23.06 15.58
N THR A 313 -18.01 -22.28 14.55
CA THR A 313 -18.41 -22.82 13.25
C THR A 313 -17.21 -23.41 12.49
N ILE A 314 -16.05 -22.76 12.55
CA ILE A 314 -14.84 -23.18 11.80
C ILE A 314 -14.09 -24.30 12.55
N VAL A 315 -13.91 -24.15 13.86
CA VAL A 315 -13.05 -25.01 14.69
C VAL A 315 -13.84 -26.08 15.43
N GLY A 316 -15.16 -25.85 15.62
CA GLY A 316 -16.04 -26.72 16.36
C GLY A 316 -15.87 -26.65 17.89
N ARG A 317 -15.10 -25.67 18.39
CA ARG A 317 -14.93 -25.38 19.82
C ARG A 317 -14.72 -23.88 20.03
N VAL A 318 -15.24 -23.37 21.14
CA VAL A 318 -15.02 -21.97 21.55
C VAL A 318 -13.84 -21.92 22.53
N GLU A 319 -12.79 -21.18 22.18
CA GLU A 319 -11.68 -20.88 23.10
C GLU A 319 -12.07 -19.68 23.98
N VAL A 320 -12.76 -19.95 25.07
CA VAL A 320 -13.35 -18.93 25.97
C VAL A 320 -12.30 -17.95 26.53
N ASP A 321 -11.07 -18.41 26.75
CA ASP A 321 -10.00 -17.57 27.30
C ASP A 321 -9.52 -16.51 26.30
N GLY A 322 -9.53 -16.80 25.00
CA GLY A 322 -9.18 -15.84 23.95
C GLY A 322 -10.19 -14.68 23.90
N ILE A 323 -11.49 -14.98 24.01
CA ILE A 323 -12.56 -13.98 23.96
C ILE A 323 -12.54 -13.07 25.19
N ARG A 324 -12.34 -13.62 26.39
CA ARG A 324 -12.23 -12.83 27.63
C ARG A 324 -11.09 -11.81 27.59
N ARG A 325 -9.97 -12.13 26.91
CA ARG A 325 -8.85 -11.19 26.73
C ARG A 325 -9.21 -10.01 25.81
N VAL A 326 -10.05 -10.25 24.79
CA VAL A 326 -10.55 -9.17 23.91
C VAL A 326 -11.45 -8.21 24.69
N SER A 327 -12.34 -8.75 25.54
CA SER A 327 -13.31 -7.93 26.27
C SER A 327 -12.67 -6.98 27.31
N ASN A 328 -11.49 -7.29 27.82
CA ASN A 328 -10.78 -6.44 28.79
C ASN A 328 -10.07 -5.21 28.19
N ALA A 329 -10.03 -5.08 26.85
CA ALA A 329 -9.31 -4.02 26.14
C ALA A 329 -10.22 -2.89 25.60
N ARG A 330 -11.49 -2.86 26.03
CA ARG A 330 -12.51 -1.94 25.49
C ARG A 330 -12.36 -0.53 26.06
N PRO A 331 -12.58 0.52 25.23
CA PRO A 331 -12.67 1.88 25.74
C PRO A 331 -13.96 2.07 26.55
N GLU A 332 -13.88 2.84 27.63
CA GLU A 332 -15.07 3.25 28.38
C GLU A 332 -15.87 4.34 27.63
N ASN A 333 -15.23 5.01 26.68
CA ASN A 333 -15.79 6.11 25.92
C ASN A 333 -15.80 5.79 24.41
N LEU A 334 -16.99 5.64 23.84
CA LEU A 334 -17.18 5.39 22.41
C LEU A 334 -16.66 6.49 21.50
N SER A 335 -16.62 7.75 21.99
CA SER A 335 -16.00 8.84 21.26
C SER A 335 -14.49 8.64 21.11
N ALA A 336 -13.81 8.08 22.11
CA ALA A 336 -12.40 7.73 22.02
C ALA A 336 -12.15 6.61 21.00
N TYR A 337 -13.02 5.60 20.96
CA TYR A 337 -12.95 4.54 19.96
C TYR A 337 -13.08 5.09 18.53
N ASP A 338 -14.10 5.92 18.30
CA ASP A 338 -14.34 6.56 17.00
C ASP A 338 -13.13 7.39 16.53
N LEU A 339 -12.55 8.18 17.43
CA LEU A 339 -11.35 8.97 17.16
C LEU A 339 -10.12 8.09 16.83
N VAL A 340 -9.98 6.94 17.49
CA VAL A 340 -8.91 5.98 17.16
C VAL A 340 -9.12 5.40 15.76
N LEU A 341 -10.35 5.02 15.36
CA LEU A 341 -10.62 4.51 14.02
C LEU A 341 -10.31 5.55 12.93
N GLN A 342 -10.71 6.82 13.14
CA GLN A 342 -10.36 7.91 12.23
C GLN A 342 -8.84 8.12 12.17
N GLY A 343 -8.15 8.06 13.32
CA GLY A 343 -6.70 8.15 13.40
C GLY A 343 -5.99 7.04 12.64
N LEU A 344 -6.49 5.81 12.71
CA LEU A 344 -5.95 4.66 11.97
C LEU A 344 -6.08 4.83 10.45
N GLU A 345 -7.17 5.40 9.96
CA GLU A 345 -7.33 5.70 8.53
C GLU A 345 -6.19 6.63 8.02
N HIS A 346 -5.87 7.69 8.77
CA HIS A 346 -4.74 8.56 8.45
C HIS A 346 -3.38 7.86 8.68
N HIS A 347 -3.25 7.10 9.76
CA HIS A 347 -2.00 6.40 10.09
C HIS A 347 -1.55 5.44 8.97
N ARG A 348 -2.47 4.70 8.35
CA ARG A 348 -2.18 3.81 7.22
C ARG A 348 -1.65 4.54 5.99
N ARG A 349 -1.94 5.82 5.85
CA ARG A 349 -1.46 6.67 4.76
C ARG A 349 -0.25 7.51 5.15
N SER A 350 0.14 7.50 6.42
CA SER A 350 1.19 8.36 6.95
C SER A 350 2.59 8.10 6.37
N ASP A 351 2.82 6.91 5.81
CA ASP A 351 4.05 6.58 5.09
C ASP A 351 4.05 7.12 3.65
N LEU A 352 2.87 7.46 3.12
CA LEU A 352 2.69 7.90 1.74
C LEU A 352 2.57 9.42 1.62
N THR A 353 2.00 10.09 2.64
CA THR A 353 1.74 11.52 2.64
C THR A 353 2.19 12.18 3.92
N ARG A 354 2.96 13.28 3.79
CA ARG A 354 3.46 14.06 4.93
C ARG A 354 2.34 14.60 5.83
N GLU A 355 1.17 14.86 5.27
CA GLU A 355 0.05 15.49 6.00
C GLU A 355 -0.74 14.51 6.87
N ASP A 356 -0.74 13.23 6.54
CA ASP A 356 -1.53 12.23 7.25
C ASP A 356 -0.92 11.86 8.63
N ALA A 357 0.40 11.88 8.78
CA ALA A 357 1.05 11.58 10.06
C ALA A 357 0.63 12.55 11.19
N PRO A 358 0.67 13.89 11.02
CA PRO A 358 0.20 14.83 12.04
C PRO A 358 -1.30 14.74 12.31
N ARG A 359 -2.12 14.42 11.29
CA ARG A 359 -3.56 14.23 11.47
C ARG A 359 -3.86 13.02 12.32
N ALA A 360 -3.20 11.89 12.05
CA ALA A 360 -3.31 10.69 12.87
C ALA A 360 -2.91 10.98 14.32
N LEU A 361 -1.75 11.62 14.54
CA LEU A 361 -1.27 11.98 15.88
C LEU A 361 -2.30 12.82 16.64
N SER A 362 -2.84 13.87 16.01
CA SER A 362 -3.86 14.75 16.62
C SER A 362 -5.15 14.00 17.01
N LEU A 363 -5.57 13.02 16.20
CA LEU A 363 -6.76 12.22 16.50
C LEU A 363 -6.52 11.27 17.67
N PHE A 364 -5.35 10.65 17.78
CA PHE A 364 -5.02 9.81 18.93
C PHE A 364 -4.85 10.63 20.22
N GLU A 365 -4.33 11.86 20.15
CA GLU A 365 -4.28 12.77 21.30
C GLU A 365 -5.68 13.16 21.77
N LYS A 366 -6.60 13.47 20.86
CA LYS A 366 -8.02 13.71 21.20
C LYS A 366 -8.70 12.46 21.77
N ALA A 367 -8.33 11.26 21.29
CA ALA A 367 -8.85 10.02 21.85
C ALA A 367 -8.39 9.82 23.30
N ILE A 368 -7.13 10.16 23.61
CA ILE A 368 -6.59 10.13 24.98
C ILE A 368 -7.25 11.19 25.86
N GLU A 369 -7.56 12.37 25.32
CA GLU A 369 -8.31 13.40 26.07
C GLU A 369 -9.74 12.94 26.39
N ALA A 370 -10.39 12.21 25.45
CA ALA A 370 -11.74 11.69 25.64
C ALA A 370 -11.78 10.47 26.61
N ASP A 371 -10.77 9.61 26.54
CA ASP A 371 -10.61 8.45 27.43
C ASP A 371 -9.13 8.20 27.73
N PRO A 372 -8.58 8.74 28.82
CA PRO A 372 -7.19 8.52 29.21
C PRO A 372 -6.84 7.08 29.59
N SER A 373 -7.84 6.22 29.74
CA SER A 373 -7.67 4.79 30.08
C SER A 373 -7.65 3.88 28.84
N TYR A 374 -7.90 4.42 27.64
CA TYR A 374 -7.92 3.64 26.42
C TYR A 374 -6.50 3.32 25.92
N ALA A 375 -6.00 2.14 26.26
CA ALA A 375 -4.63 1.68 25.98
C ALA A 375 -4.23 1.85 24.51
N ARG A 376 -5.12 1.47 23.57
CA ARG A 376 -4.86 1.52 22.12
C ARG A 376 -4.58 2.94 21.60
N ALA A 377 -5.23 3.95 22.17
CA ALA A 377 -4.97 5.35 21.81
C ALA A 377 -3.53 5.77 22.15
N HIS A 378 -3.03 5.36 23.32
CA HIS A 378 -1.64 5.60 23.72
C HIS A 378 -0.64 4.84 22.84
N ALA A 379 -0.91 3.58 22.47
CA ALA A 379 -0.06 2.80 21.60
C ALA A 379 0.08 3.47 20.22
N TRP A 380 -1.04 3.83 19.58
CA TRP A 380 -1.02 4.46 18.27
C TRP A 380 -0.48 5.89 18.29
N ARG A 381 -0.65 6.64 19.40
CA ARG A 381 0.02 7.93 19.57
C ARG A 381 1.54 7.76 19.47
N ALA A 382 2.11 6.76 20.14
CA ALA A 382 3.55 6.49 20.09
C ALA A 382 4.03 6.19 18.67
N CYS A 383 3.32 5.34 17.93
CA CYS A 383 3.66 4.98 16.56
C CYS A 383 3.55 6.21 15.61
N SER A 384 2.47 6.99 15.72
CA SER A 384 2.26 8.15 14.85
C SER A 384 3.23 9.28 15.11
N LEU A 385 3.67 9.48 16.36
CA LEU A 385 4.69 10.47 16.68
C LEU A 385 6.02 10.13 15.99
N SER A 386 6.41 8.85 15.95
CA SER A 386 7.62 8.42 15.22
C SER A 386 7.52 8.67 13.72
N ASN A 387 6.34 8.46 13.12
CA ASN A 387 6.11 8.77 11.70
C ASN A 387 6.19 10.28 11.43
N CYS A 388 5.64 11.11 12.31
CA CYS A 388 5.77 12.56 12.20
C CYS A 388 7.23 13.03 12.19
N VAL A 389 8.03 12.51 13.12
CA VAL A 389 9.46 12.83 13.20
C VAL A 389 10.23 12.34 11.97
N ALA A 390 9.85 11.19 11.41
CA ALA A 390 10.47 10.69 10.18
C ALA A 390 10.28 11.65 8.99
N TRP A 391 9.14 12.36 8.93
CA TRP A 391 8.85 13.35 7.88
C TRP A 391 9.49 14.72 8.14
N ASP A 392 9.57 15.15 9.40
CA ASP A 392 10.00 16.51 9.79
C ASP A 392 10.71 16.51 11.16
N PRO A 393 11.94 16.00 11.21
CA PRO A 393 12.69 15.88 12.48
C PRO A 393 12.86 17.20 13.23
N ASP A 394 13.00 18.31 12.48
CA ASP A 394 13.29 19.62 13.04
C ASP A 394 12.08 20.28 13.73
N SER A 395 10.87 19.80 13.44
CA SER A 395 9.62 20.31 14.03
C SER A 395 9.25 19.66 15.35
N TYR A 396 10.00 18.66 15.79
CA TYR A 396 9.73 17.93 17.03
C TYR A 396 10.86 18.09 18.05
N PRO A 397 10.55 18.06 19.36
CA PRO A 397 11.58 18.25 20.39
C PRO A 397 12.57 17.09 20.42
N GLU A 398 13.81 17.35 20.85
CA GLU A 398 14.88 16.33 20.92
C GLU A 398 14.49 15.10 21.76
N ASN A 399 13.59 15.28 22.74
CA ASN A 399 13.11 14.20 23.61
C ASN A 399 11.88 13.43 23.05
N TRP A 400 11.54 13.62 21.77
CA TRP A 400 10.38 12.95 21.12
C TRP A 400 10.37 11.43 21.34
N PHE A 401 11.55 10.84 21.39
CA PHE A 401 11.68 9.40 21.57
C PHE A 401 11.27 8.95 22.99
N ASP A 402 11.57 9.75 24.01
CA ASP A 402 11.10 9.50 25.38
C ASP A 402 9.58 9.64 25.49
N GLU A 403 8.96 10.54 24.71
CA GLU A 403 7.51 10.66 24.62
C GLU A 403 6.88 9.43 23.97
N CYS A 404 7.47 8.89 22.88
CA CYS A 404 7.04 7.63 22.29
C CYS A 404 7.09 6.49 23.31
N ARG A 405 8.22 6.34 24.01
CA ARG A 405 8.41 5.33 25.03
C ARG A 405 7.42 5.49 26.19
N GLY A 406 7.19 6.70 26.66
CA GLY A 406 6.22 6.99 27.72
C GLY A 406 4.78 6.64 27.31
N SER A 407 4.39 6.94 26.08
CA SER A 407 3.07 6.57 25.54
C SER A 407 2.91 5.05 25.40
N ALA A 408 3.90 4.34 24.88
CA ALA A 408 3.87 2.89 24.78
C ALA A 408 3.87 2.21 26.15
N ALA A 409 4.65 2.71 27.11
CA ALA A 409 4.64 2.22 28.49
C ALA A 409 3.26 2.42 29.14
N ARG A 410 2.64 3.58 28.94
CA ARG A 410 1.29 3.84 29.45
C ARG A 410 0.24 2.91 28.84
N ALA A 411 0.36 2.60 27.55
CA ALA A 411 -0.51 1.61 26.91
C ALA A 411 -0.40 0.23 27.59
N LEU A 412 0.82 -0.22 27.87
CA LEU A 412 1.07 -1.51 28.54
C LEU A 412 0.68 -1.53 30.01
N GLU A 413 0.77 -0.40 30.73
CA GLU A 413 0.21 -0.28 32.08
C GLU A 413 -1.30 -0.46 32.10
N LEU A 414 -1.98 0.12 31.11
CA LEU A 414 -3.45 0.05 30.97
C LEU A 414 -3.91 -1.32 30.47
N ASN A 415 -3.19 -1.90 29.51
CA ASN A 415 -3.46 -3.23 28.97
C ASN A 415 -2.16 -3.96 28.61
N PRO A 416 -1.62 -4.81 29.50
CA PRO A 416 -0.41 -5.59 29.25
C PRO A 416 -0.53 -6.58 28.07
N ASP A 417 -1.75 -6.97 27.74
CA ASP A 417 -2.08 -7.92 26.67
C ASP A 417 -2.49 -7.22 25.34
N ASP A 418 -2.22 -5.91 25.20
CA ASP A 418 -2.38 -5.24 23.93
C ASP A 418 -1.19 -5.59 23.00
N HIS A 419 -1.51 -6.30 21.91
CA HIS A 419 -0.48 -6.79 20.97
C HIS A 419 0.24 -5.65 20.25
N GLU A 420 -0.47 -4.55 19.92
CA GLU A 420 0.13 -3.39 19.28
C GLU A 420 1.05 -2.62 20.22
N ALA A 421 0.64 -2.42 21.48
CA ALA A 421 1.50 -1.80 22.50
C ALA A 421 2.78 -2.62 22.72
N ASN A 422 2.67 -3.96 22.80
CA ASN A 422 3.83 -4.84 22.88
C ASN A 422 4.72 -4.72 21.64
N ARG A 423 4.17 -4.78 20.42
CA ARG A 423 4.93 -4.61 19.18
C ARG A 423 5.69 -3.28 19.14
N ILE A 424 5.01 -2.18 19.52
CA ILE A 424 5.59 -0.83 19.52
C ILE A 424 6.70 -0.73 20.57
N MET A 425 6.47 -1.24 21.79
CA MET A 425 7.50 -1.27 22.82
C MET A 425 8.72 -2.12 22.41
N GLY A 426 8.47 -3.25 21.75
CA GLY A 426 9.54 -4.09 21.19
C GLY A 426 10.41 -3.32 20.17
N ALA A 427 9.80 -2.56 19.26
CA ALA A 427 10.51 -1.74 18.28
C ALA A 427 11.31 -0.60 18.97
N ILE A 428 10.73 0.05 19.98
CA ILE A 428 11.40 1.09 20.78
C ILE A 428 12.62 0.49 21.51
N SER A 429 12.44 -0.65 22.16
CA SER A 429 13.50 -1.34 22.91
C SER A 429 14.65 -1.79 21.98
N LEU A 430 14.32 -2.27 20.78
CA LEU A 430 15.31 -2.63 19.76
C LEU A 430 16.15 -1.40 19.36
N HIS A 431 15.52 -0.27 19.17
CA HIS A 431 16.19 0.98 18.82
C HIS A 431 17.10 1.49 19.96
N LEU A 432 16.70 1.28 21.21
CA LEU A 432 17.51 1.55 22.39
C LEU A 432 18.62 0.51 22.64
N ARG A 433 18.70 -0.53 21.82
CA ARG A 433 19.60 -1.67 21.98
C ARG A 433 19.38 -2.44 23.29
N ASP A 434 18.18 -2.38 23.84
CA ASP A 434 17.72 -3.26 24.92
C ASP A 434 17.13 -4.53 24.31
N PHE A 435 18.02 -5.45 23.94
CA PHE A 435 17.67 -6.63 23.13
C PHE A 435 16.81 -7.63 23.90
N GLU A 436 17.01 -7.77 25.21
CA GLU A 436 16.20 -8.65 26.04
C GLU A 436 14.75 -8.14 26.12
N LEU A 437 14.57 -6.84 26.34
CA LEU A 437 13.27 -6.22 26.39
C LEU A 437 12.59 -6.21 25.01
N ALA A 438 13.35 -5.95 23.94
CA ALA A 438 12.87 -6.02 22.58
C ALA A 438 12.33 -7.42 22.25
N LYS A 439 13.10 -8.45 22.58
CA LYS A 439 12.71 -9.84 22.39
C LYS A 439 11.46 -10.18 23.20
N HIS A 440 11.41 -9.81 24.47
CA HIS A 440 10.26 -10.05 25.35
C HIS A 440 8.97 -9.51 24.72
N HIS A 441 8.97 -8.25 24.30
CA HIS A 441 7.78 -7.59 23.78
C HIS A 441 7.40 -8.06 22.38
N HIS A 442 8.35 -8.33 21.47
CA HIS A 442 8.03 -8.87 20.15
C HIS A 442 7.49 -10.31 20.24
N ASP A 443 8.08 -11.16 21.10
CA ASP A 443 7.57 -12.52 21.32
C ASP A 443 6.18 -12.47 21.96
N ARG A 444 5.94 -11.54 22.91
CA ARG A 444 4.63 -11.35 23.51
C ARG A 444 3.58 -10.88 22.50
N ALA A 445 3.91 -9.95 21.62
CA ALA A 445 3.01 -9.50 20.55
C ALA A 445 2.60 -10.66 19.63
N GLU A 446 3.57 -11.51 19.26
CA GLU A 446 3.32 -12.70 18.42
C GLU A 446 2.49 -13.76 19.16
N GLU A 447 2.73 -14.02 20.44
CA GLU A 447 1.88 -14.89 21.26
C GLU A 447 0.42 -14.40 21.34
N LEU A 448 0.23 -13.08 21.44
CA LEU A 448 -1.09 -12.46 21.52
C LEU A 448 -1.81 -12.44 20.17
N CYS A 449 -1.08 -12.41 19.06
CA CYS A 449 -1.65 -12.32 17.71
C CYS A 449 -0.78 -13.07 16.68
N PRO A 450 -0.79 -14.42 16.71
CA PRO A 450 0.14 -15.25 15.94
C PRO A 450 -0.10 -15.26 14.42
N SER A 451 -1.26 -14.79 13.98
CA SER A 451 -1.62 -14.71 12.56
C SER A 451 -1.62 -13.28 12.01
N ASP A 452 -0.97 -12.34 12.70
CA ASP A 452 -0.79 -10.98 12.19
C ASP A 452 0.52 -10.86 11.39
N SER A 453 0.39 -10.56 10.09
CA SER A 453 1.55 -10.49 9.18
C SER A 453 2.51 -9.36 9.51
N TYR A 454 2.03 -8.26 10.07
CA TYR A 454 2.85 -7.11 10.43
C TYR A 454 3.67 -7.39 11.70
N ILE A 455 3.05 -8.00 12.72
CA ILE A 455 3.72 -8.44 13.96
C ILE A 455 4.81 -9.46 13.63
N LEU A 456 4.49 -10.46 12.81
CA LEU A 456 5.46 -11.47 12.34
C LEU A 456 6.63 -10.83 11.58
N GLY A 457 6.34 -9.85 10.72
CA GLY A 457 7.37 -9.11 9.99
C GLY A 457 8.29 -8.32 10.92
N LYS A 458 7.75 -7.65 11.94
CA LYS A 458 8.56 -6.92 12.94
C LYS A 458 9.39 -7.85 13.81
N ASN A 459 8.85 -9.00 14.23
CA ASN A 459 9.63 -10.01 14.92
C ASN A 459 10.73 -10.59 14.02
N ALA A 460 10.45 -10.83 12.72
CA ALA A 460 11.45 -11.28 11.76
C ALA A 460 12.64 -10.31 11.64
N GLU A 461 12.36 -9.00 11.58
CA GLU A 461 13.39 -7.96 11.55
C GLU A 461 14.23 -7.95 12.83
N MET A 462 13.61 -8.06 14.00
CA MET A 462 14.31 -8.21 15.28
C MET A 462 15.23 -9.43 15.28
N GLN A 463 14.76 -10.59 14.77
CA GLN A 463 15.61 -11.79 14.71
C GLN A 463 16.87 -11.58 13.86
N VAL A 464 16.80 -10.79 12.79
CA VAL A 464 17.99 -10.42 12.01
C VAL A 464 18.98 -9.65 12.87
N PHE A 465 18.50 -8.67 13.62
CA PHE A 465 19.36 -7.84 14.47
C PHE A 465 19.96 -8.60 15.67
N LEU A 466 19.27 -9.63 16.17
CA LEU A 466 19.76 -10.57 17.18
C LEU A 466 20.70 -11.65 16.61
N GLY A 467 21.07 -11.57 15.33
CA GLY A 467 21.95 -12.56 14.70
C GLY A 467 21.30 -13.88 14.30
N ASN A 468 19.97 -13.95 14.27
CA ASN A 468 19.20 -15.15 13.93
C ASN A 468 18.43 -15.00 12.60
N PRO A 469 19.08 -14.69 11.45
CA PRO A 469 18.38 -14.41 10.20
C PRO A 469 17.57 -15.61 9.67
N ALA A 470 17.94 -16.84 10.00
CA ALA A 470 17.18 -18.04 9.62
C ALA A 470 15.79 -18.07 10.29
N LYS A 471 15.72 -17.77 11.60
CA LYS A 471 14.44 -17.62 12.30
C LYS A 471 13.63 -16.44 11.75
N GLY A 472 14.32 -15.34 11.41
CA GLY A 472 13.68 -14.21 10.74
C GLY A 472 13.04 -14.63 9.42
N LEU A 473 13.75 -15.41 8.60
CA LEU A 473 13.25 -15.91 7.32
C LEU A 473 12.03 -16.83 7.47
N GLU A 474 12.00 -17.70 8.49
CA GLU A 474 10.82 -18.52 8.80
C GLU A 474 9.59 -17.65 9.10
N LYS A 475 9.74 -16.63 9.96
CA LYS A 475 8.66 -15.73 10.36
C LYS A 475 8.16 -14.88 9.19
N VAL A 476 9.06 -14.27 8.42
CA VAL A 476 8.64 -13.44 7.27
C VAL A 476 8.02 -14.29 6.16
N THR A 477 8.50 -15.52 5.96
CA THR A 477 7.88 -16.46 5.00
C THR A 477 6.45 -16.78 5.42
N TRP A 478 6.20 -17.01 6.71
CA TRP A 478 4.84 -17.20 7.23
C TRP A 478 4.00 -15.93 7.07
N ALA A 479 4.54 -14.76 7.41
CA ALA A 479 3.88 -13.48 7.22
C ALA A 479 3.46 -13.24 5.75
N MET A 480 4.33 -13.58 4.79
CA MET A 480 4.04 -13.49 3.36
C MET A 480 2.97 -14.49 2.91
N ARG A 481 2.89 -15.66 3.55
CA ARG A 481 1.85 -16.66 3.27
C ARG A 481 0.47 -16.19 3.72
N ILE A 482 0.36 -15.58 4.89
CA ILE A 482 -0.92 -15.02 5.40
C ILE A 482 -1.27 -13.66 4.80
N ASN A 483 -0.32 -13.02 4.11
CA ASN A 483 -0.54 -11.80 3.35
C ASN A 483 -0.01 -11.96 1.91
N PRO A 484 -0.77 -12.60 1.02
CA PRO A 484 -0.31 -12.92 -0.34
C PRO A 484 -0.06 -11.67 -1.22
N PHE A 485 -0.58 -10.50 -0.86
CA PHE A 485 -0.26 -9.24 -1.56
C PHE A 485 1.08 -8.63 -1.13
N CYS A 486 1.73 -9.23 -0.17
CA CYS A 486 3.09 -8.97 0.27
C CYS A 486 3.50 -7.49 0.18
N PRO A 487 3.23 -6.67 1.19
CA PRO A 487 3.63 -5.26 1.20
C PRO A 487 5.15 -5.12 1.14
N ASP A 488 5.64 -3.99 0.63
CA ASP A 488 7.06 -3.70 0.48
C ASP A 488 7.86 -3.89 1.78
N ASP A 489 7.23 -3.61 2.92
CA ASP A 489 7.79 -3.83 4.26
C ASP A 489 8.15 -5.31 4.51
N LEU A 490 7.32 -6.27 4.13
CA LEU A 490 7.65 -7.69 4.25
C LEU A 490 8.72 -8.14 3.26
N LEU A 491 8.67 -7.61 2.03
CA LEU A 491 9.70 -7.88 1.01
C LEU A 491 11.07 -7.37 1.45
N GLU A 492 11.11 -6.20 2.10
CA GLU A 492 12.35 -5.67 2.65
C GLU A 492 12.93 -6.57 3.72
N LYS A 493 12.10 -7.04 4.65
CA LYS A 493 12.55 -7.94 5.72
C LYS A 493 13.00 -9.30 5.20
N ASP A 494 12.29 -9.87 4.21
CA ASP A 494 12.74 -11.09 3.53
C ASP A 494 14.11 -10.88 2.87
N GLY A 495 14.30 -9.76 2.18
CA GLY A 495 15.59 -9.40 1.59
C GLY A 495 16.71 -9.23 2.63
N LYS A 496 16.43 -8.59 3.77
CA LYS A 496 17.40 -8.47 4.88
C LYS A 496 17.76 -9.82 5.49
N CYS A 497 16.78 -10.70 5.72
CA CYS A 497 17.01 -12.05 6.21
C CYS A 497 17.93 -12.84 5.25
N ARG A 498 17.62 -12.81 3.95
CA ARG A 498 18.41 -13.51 2.92
C ARG A 498 19.82 -12.94 2.77
N PHE A 499 19.98 -11.62 2.84
CA PHE A 499 21.30 -10.99 2.81
C PHE A 499 22.21 -11.56 3.91
N TRP A 500 21.75 -11.63 5.14
CA TRP A 500 22.51 -12.14 6.27
C TRP A 500 22.63 -13.68 6.30
N LEU A 501 21.95 -14.37 5.39
CA LEU A 501 22.13 -15.79 5.08
C LEU A 501 22.99 -16.02 3.83
N GLU A 502 23.57 -14.95 3.26
CA GLU A 502 24.38 -14.96 2.03
C GLU A 502 23.59 -15.43 0.78
N ASP A 503 22.24 -15.50 0.86
CA ASP A 503 21.35 -15.70 -0.29
C ASP A 503 21.15 -14.38 -1.04
N TYR A 504 22.21 -13.89 -1.68
CA TYR A 504 22.21 -12.59 -2.34
C TYR A 504 21.25 -12.51 -3.53
N ASP A 505 21.08 -13.59 -4.27
CA ASP A 505 20.16 -13.62 -5.40
C ASP A 505 18.70 -13.59 -4.94
N GLY A 506 18.38 -14.35 -3.89
CA GLY A 506 17.06 -14.30 -3.24
C GLY A 506 16.76 -12.92 -2.65
N ALA A 507 17.73 -12.29 -1.98
CA ALA A 507 17.60 -10.94 -1.45
C ALA A 507 17.32 -9.90 -2.55
N LEU A 508 18.06 -9.93 -3.66
CA LEU A 508 17.81 -9.06 -4.82
C LEU A 508 16.42 -9.28 -5.44
N GLN A 509 15.95 -10.55 -5.48
CA GLN A 509 14.61 -10.83 -5.98
C GLN A 509 13.53 -10.18 -5.09
N SER A 510 13.70 -10.23 -3.76
CA SER A 510 12.75 -9.62 -2.82
C SER A 510 12.77 -8.10 -2.93
N PHE A 511 13.94 -7.46 -2.97
CA PHE A 511 14.03 -6.02 -3.16
C PHE A 511 13.50 -5.55 -4.53
N LYS A 512 13.67 -6.34 -5.60
CA LYS A 512 13.11 -6.05 -6.93
C LYS A 512 11.59 -6.13 -7.00
N LYS A 513 10.96 -6.94 -6.14
CA LYS A 513 9.50 -7.05 -6.06
C LYS A 513 8.86 -5.86 -5.33
N MET A 514 9.63 -5.10 -4.55
CA MET A 514 9.14 -3.89 -3.90
C MET A 514 8.67 -2.88 -4.93
N ARG A 515 7.53 -2.27 -4.69
CA ARG A 515 6.95 -1.21 -5.54
C ARG A 515 7.77 0.08 -5.44
N VAL A 516 8.26 0.37 -4.25
CA VAL A 516 9.13 1.52 -3.98
C VAL A 516 10.32 1.03 -3.18
N GLY A 517 11.52 1.25 -3.71
CA GLY A 517 12.75 0.94 -2.97
C GLY A 517 12.90 1.86 -1.75
N SER A 518 13.07 1.28 -0.58
CA SER A 518 13.39 2.01 0.64
C SER A 518 14.87 2.38 0.71
N ARG A 519 15.21 3.28 1.65
CA ARG A 519 16.60 3.57 2.00
C ARG A 519 17.39 2.27 2.25
N ASP A 520 16.85 1.43 3.12
CA ASP A 520 17.51 0.20 3.56
C ASP A 520 17.69 -0.78 2.41
N SER A 521 16.65 -1.04 1.62
CA SER A 521 16.74 -1.95 0.47
C SER A 521 17.79 -1.50 -0.56
N LEU A 522 17.97 -0.18 -0.74
CA LEU A 522 18.98 0.36 -1.66
C LEU A 522 20.41 0.19 -1.10
N PHE A 523 20.63 0.41 0.21
CA PHE A 523 21.94 0.16 0.82
C PHE A 523 22.29 -1.34 0.78
N TYR A 524 21.36 -2.23 1.12
CA TYR A 524 21.56 -3.68 1.01
C TYR A 524 21.77 -4.12 -0.45
N THR A 525 21.08 -3.54 -1.41
CA THR A 525 21.30 -3.80 -2.84
C THR A 525 22.72 -3.39 -3.27
N ALA A 526 23.21 -2.24 -2.81
CA ALA A 526 24.59 -1.81 -3.07
C ALA A 526 25.61 -2.78 -2.47
N ALA A 527 25.39 -3.23 -1.23
CA ALA A 527 26.24 -4.22 -0.58
C ALA A 527 26.26 -5.57 -1.34
N ILE A 528 25.11 -6.05 -1.79
CA ILE A 528 25.02 -7.28 -2.60
C ILE A 528 25.80 -7.16 -3.90
N PHE A 529 25.64 -6.05 -4.63
CA PHE A 529 26.39 -5.84 -5.86
C PHE A 529 27.89 -5.70 -5.61
N GLY A 530 28.29 -5.17 -4.46
CA GLY A 530 29.69 -5.19 -4.01
C GLY A 530 30.23 -6.60 -3.85
N HIS A 531 29.50 -7.48 -3.17
CA HIS A 531 29.85 -8.90 -3.05
C HIS A 531 29.90 -9.67 -4.38
N GLN A 532 29.14 -9.23 -5.38
CA GLN A 532 29.09 -9.85 -6.70
C GLN A 532 30.08 -9.24 -7.71
N ASP A 533 31.03 -8.38 -7.26
CA ASP A 533 31.99 -7.64 -8.10
C ASP A 533 31.33 -6.80 -9.22
N LYS A 534 30.09 -6.32 -9.01
CA LYS A 534 29.33 -5.50 -9.96
C LYS A 534 29.45 -4.01 -9.60
N GLY A 535 30.67 -3.47 -9.63
CA GLY A 535 31.03 -2.15 -9.12
C GLY A 535 30.17 -0.99 -9.62
N ASP A 536 29.82 -0.94 -10.93
CA ASP A 536 28.98 0.13 -11.49
C ASP A 536 27.55 0.09 -10.90
N GLN A 537 26.95 -1.09 -10.82
CA GLN A 537 25.60 -1.27 -10.26
C GLN A 537 25.58 -0.98 -8.75
N ALA A 538 26.61 -1.40 -8.04
CA ALA A 538 26.81 -1.14 -6.63
C ALA A 538 26.91 0.37 -6.35
N THR A 539 27.75 1.09 -7.12
CA THR A 539 27.91 2.55 -7.03
C THR A 539 26.60 3.27 -7.34
N GLN A 540 25.83 2.83 -8.33
CA GLN A 540 24.56 3.43 -8.68
C GLN A 540 23.53 3.24 -7.58
N ALA A 541 23.40 2.04 -7.01
CA ALA A 541 22.49 1.75 -5.91
C ALA A 541 22.84 2.59 -4.66
N LEU A 542 24.15 2.67 -4.32
CA LEU A 542 24.64 3.46 -3.20
C LEU A 542 24.34 4.96 -3.35
N LYS A 543 24.60 5.54 -4.54
CA LYS A 543 24.23 6.94 -4.83
C LYS A 543 22.73 7.17 -4.70
N SER A 544 21.91 6.21 -5.12
CA SER A 544 20.46 6.29 -4.99
C SER A 544 20.03 6.25 -3.52
N ALA A 545 20.62 5.39 -2.70
CA ALA A 545 20.37 5.29 -1.26
C ALA A 545 20.70 6.61 -0.54
N ILE A 546 21.89 7.15 -0.76
CA ILE A 546 22.35 8.41 -0.17
C ILE A 546 21.46 9.57 -0.61
N ARG A 547 21.13 9.65 -1.90
CA ARG A 547 20.27 10.71 -2.44
C ARG A 547 18.84 10.67 -1.89
N LEU A 548 18.29 9.46 -1.68
CA LEU A 548 16.95 9.28 -1.13
C LEU A 548 16.86 9.73 0.32
N SER A 549 17.87 9.40 1.12
CA SER A 549 17.82 9.54 2.58
C SER A 549 18.64 10.70 3.14
N ASN A 550 19.55 11.26 2.36
CA ASN A 550 20.57 12.22 2.81
C ASN A 550 21.40 11.70 4.01
N VAL A 551 21.64 10.38 4.05
CA VAL A 551 22.36 9.69 5.13
C VAL A 551 23.67 9.13 4.60
N SER A 552 24.78 9.35 5.31
CA SER A 552 26.08 8.76 4.98
C SER A 552 26.12 7.26 5.23
N ILE A 553 27.05 6.54 4.59
CA ILE A 553 27.29 5.11 4.82
C ILE A 553 27.48 4.81 6.30
N GLN A 554 28.38 5.56 6.97
CA GLN A 554 28.64 5.38 8.39
C GLN A 554 27.37 5.57 9.23
N LYS A 555 26.62 6.68 9.02
CA LYS A 555 25.39 6.95 9.77
C LYS A 555 24.33 5.88 9.53
N PHE A 556 24.24 5.33 8.30
CA PHE A 556 23.36 4.22 8.00
C PHE A 556 23.76 2.95 8.77
N ALA A 557 25.02 2.54 8.66
CA ALA A 557 25.52 1.36 9.37
C ALA A 557 25.35 1.48 10.88
N ASP A 558 25.71 2.62 11.47
CA ASP A 558 25.57 2.86 12.92
C ASP A 558 24.11 2.85 13.38
N SER A 559 23.17 3.22 12.51
CA SER A 559 21.73 3.23 12.82
C SER A 559 21.12 1.83 12.88
N GLN A 560 21.78 0.81 12.34
CA GLN A 560 21.27 -0.56 12.39
C GLN A 560 21.45 -1.14 13.80
N PRO A 561 20.38 -1.60 14.48
CA PRO A 561 20.44 -2.01 15.88
C PRO A 561 20.89 -3.47 16.04
N PHE A 562 22.04 -3.84 15.47
CA PHE A 562 22.59 -5.18 15.68
C PHE A 562 23.09 -5.36 17.11
N GLU A 563 22.82 -6.53 17.69
CA GLU A 563 23.38 -6.97 18.98
C GLU A 563 24.89 -7.14 18.85
N ASP A 564 25.35 -7.84 17.80
CA ASP A 564 26.77 -7.91 17.45
C ASP A 564 27.18 -6.69 16.61
N GLN A 565 27.84 -5.73 17.24
CA GLN A 565 28.32 -4.51 16.57
C GLN A 565 29.37 -4.77 15.47
N ASN A 566 29.95 -5.97 15.38
CA ASN A 566 30.83 -6.31 14.25
C ASN A 566 30.05 -6.30 12.94
N ARG A 567 28.76 -6.64 12.95
CA ARG A 567 27.89 -6.57 11.76
C ARG A 567 27.69 -5.15 11.24
N ASN A 568 27.66 -4.14 12.12
CA ASN A 568 27.61 -2.74 11.69
C ASN A 568 28.90 -2.37 10.93
N ARG A 569 30.07 -2.79 11.45
CA ARG A 569 31.37 -2.56 10.79
C ARG A 569 31.47 -3.32 9.47
N GLU A 570 31.08 -4.59 9.46
CA GLU A 570 31.05 -5.41 8.24
C GLU A 570 30.19 -4.74 7.13
N LEU A 571 28.99 -4.31 7.48
CA LEU A 571 28.10 -3.62 6.55
C LEU A 571 28.71 -2.30 6.05
N GLN A 572 29.35 -1.53 6.93
CA GLN A 572 30.05 -0.30 6.58
C GLN A 572 31.21 -0.57 5.62
N GLU A 573 32.10 -1.51 5.94
CA GLU A 573 33.25 -1.88 5.12
C GLU A 573 32.87 -2.34 3.72
N ILE A 574 31.80 -3.14 3.62
CA ILE A 574 31.24 -3.58 2.32
C ILE A 574 30.81 -2.36 1.50
N LEU A 575 30.04 -1.45 2.08
CA LEU A 575 29.50 -0.28 1.41
C LEU A 575 30.60 0.73 1.03
N GLU A 576 31.63 0.91 1.86
CA GLU A 576 32.78 1.78 1.58
C GLU A 576 33.66 1.22 0.46
N SER A 577 33.83 -0.11 0.40
CA SER A 577 34.59 -0.78 -0.67
C SER A 577 33.97 -0.56 -2.05
N VAL A 578 32.65 -0.47 -2.10
CA VAL A 578 31.86 -0.18 -3.32
C VAL A 578 31.98 1.28 -3.70
N GLY A 579 32.03 2.15 -2.71
CA GLY A 579 31.98 3.60 -2.92
C GLY A 579 33.16 4.15 -3.71
N GLY A 580 34.35 3.53 -3.71
CA GLY A 580 35.55 3.94 -4.48
C GLY A 580 35.83 5.45 -4.56
N VAL A 581 35.05 6.25 -3.86
CA VAL A 581 35.01 7.70 -3.87
C VAL A 581 35.42 8.16 -2.48
N SER A 582 36.68 8.49 -2.36
CA SER A 582 37.17 9.37 -1.29
C SER A 582 36.22 10.56 -1.13
N ALA A 583 35.95 10.88 0.13
CA ALA A 583 35.18 11.98 0.68
C ALA A 583 35.26 13.31 -0.09
#